data_9bae81242524fad52c322522c25e1f95
#
_entry.id   9bae81242524fad52c322522c25e1f95
#
_cell.length_a   1.000
_cell.length_b   1.000
_cell.length_c   1.000
_cell.angle_alpha   90.00
_cell.angle_beta   90.00
_cell.angle_gamma   90.00
#
_symmetry.space_group_name_H-M   'P 1'
#
loop_
_entity.id
_entity.type
_entity.pdbx_description
1 polymer ?
#
loop_
_entity_poly.entity_id
_entity_poly.type
_entity_poly.pdbx_seq_one_letter_code
_entity_poly.pdbx_strand_id
1 'polypeptide(L)'
;MDELTLLIKKEIKRQYRSVRQFSMAIGIPQSTIVTALQKGIGGTSFSTIMTICKVLGIKPVLGETGLFLDRESRTLLERYNLLDDAGKRVVFAVTEVEVLRSTNDPLYLEIGTRLDNLMGKP
;
A
#
# COMPACT_ATOMS: atom_id res chain seq x y z
N MET A 1 -8.15 6.28 13.11
CA MET A 1 -8.78 6.06 11.78
C MET A 1 -8.16 4.82 11.17
N ASP A 2 -8.93 4.00 10.55
CA ASP A 2 -8.44 2.72 10.01
C ASP A 2 -7.51 2.91 8.80
N GLU A 3 -6.71 1.89 8.51
CA GLU A 3 -5.73 1.92 7.44
C GLU A 3 -6.35 2.11 6.06
N LEU A 4 -7.49 1.48 5.81
CA LEU A 4 -8.16 1.59 4.52
C LEU A 4 -8.63 3.02 4.26
N THR A 5 -9.20 3.68 5.26
CA THR A 5 -9.63 5.08 5.13
C THR A 5 -8.45 5.99 4.81
N LEU A 6 -7.32 5.80 5.49
CA LEU A 6 -6.10 6.57 5.24
C LEU A 6 -5.55 6.31 3.84
N LEU A 7 -5.57 5.07 3.38
CA LEU A 7 -5.12 4.70 2.05
C LEU A 7 -6.02 5.32 0.97
N ILE A 8 -7.33 5.28 1.16
CA ILE A 8 -8.29 5.91 0.25
C ILE A 8 -8.05 7.41 0.15
N LYS A 9 -7.87 8.09 1.29
CA LYS A 9 -7.53 9.53 1.30
C LYS A 9 -6.28 9.82 0.51
N LYS A 10 -5.22 9.06 0.74
CA LYS A 10 -3.94 9.19 0.05
C LYS A 10 -4.11 9.03 -1.47
N GLU A 11 -4.83 8.01 -1.90
CA GLU A 11 -5.01 7.72 -3.31
C GLU A 11 -5.91 8.73 -4.02
N ILE A 12 -6.94 9.23 -3.37
CA ILE A 12 -7.76 10.31 -3.92
C ILE A 12 -6.89 11.54 -4.15
N LYS A 13 -6.09 11.93 -3.14
CA LYS A 13 -5.22 13.10 -3.23
C LYS A 13 -4.15 12.95 -4.32
N ARG A 14 -3.65 11.72 -4.51
CA ARG A 14 -2.63 11.44 -5.53
C ARG A 14 -3.19 11.44 -6.95
N GLN A 15 -4.40 10.91 -7.15
CA GLN A 15 -4.98 10.69 -8.47
C GLN A 15 -5.94 11.79 -8.94
N TYR A 16 -6.51 12.52 -8.02
CA TYR A 16 -7.53 13.54 -8.32
C TYR A 16 -7.17 14.87 -7.67
N ARG A 17 -7.65 15.97 -8.26
CA ARG A 17 -7.41 17.31 -7.74
C ARG A 17 -8.19 17.61 -6.47
N SER A 18 -9.35 16.97 -6.31
CA SER A 18 -10.24 17.20 -5.18
C SER A 18 -11.18 16.03 -4.99
N VAL A 19 -11.78 15.95 -3.80
CA VAL A 19 -12.83 14.96 -3.51
C VAL A 19 -14.02 15.16 -4.44
N ARG A 20 -14.35 16.41 -4.76
CA ARG A 20 -15.43 16.71 -5.71
C ARG A 20 -15.17 16.09 -7.07
N GLN A 21 -13.96 16.24 -7.59
CA GLN A 21 -13.59 15.67 -8.88
C GLN A 21 -13.65 14.16 -8.86
N PHE A 22 -13.18 13.55 -7.78
CA PHE A 22 -13.30 12.11 -7.58
C PHE A 22 -14.76 11.66 -7.55
N SER A 23 -15.62 12.37 -6.81
CA SER A 23 -17.04 12.04 -6.71
C SER A 23 -17.73 12.09 -8.09
N MET A 24 -17.39 13.07 -8.89
CA MET A 24 -17.91 13.18 -10.26
C MET A 24 -17.46 12.01 -11.13
N ALA A 25 -16.21 11.59 -10.98
CA ALA A 25 -15.65 10.49 -11.77
C ALA A 25 -16.30 9.15 -11.47
N ILE A 26 -16.66 8.88 -10.21
CA ILE A 26 -17.20 7.59 -9.80
C ILE A 26 -18.71 7.55 -9.67
N GLY A 27 -19.38 8.71 -9.80
CA GLY A 27 -20.84 8.79 -9.70
C GLY A 27 -21.40 8.62 -8.31
N ILE A 28 -20.61 8.84 -7.25
CA ILE A 28 -21.06 8.80 -5.85
C ILE A 28 -21.14 10.23 -5.34
N PRO A 29 -22.22 10.62 -4.63
CA PRO A 29 -22.33 11.98 -4.10
C PRO A 29 -21.14 12.39 -3.26
N GLN A 30 -20.68 13.62 -3.41
CA GLN A 30 -19.55 14.15 -2.66
C GLN A 30 -19.78 14.07 -1.15
N SER A 31 -21.00 14.34 -0.69
CA SER A 31 -21.35 14.26 0.73
C SER A 31 -21.14 12.85 1.31
N THR A 32 -21.44 11.83 0.53
CA THR A 32 -21.21 10.43 0.94
C THR A 32 -19.73 10.16 1.13
N ILE A 33 -18.91 10.61 0.18
CA ILE A 33 -17.46 10.41 0.25
C ILE A 33 -16.85 11.19 1.41
N VAL A 34 -17.22 12.46 1.56
CA VAL A 34 -16.70 13.32 2.65
C VAL A 34 -17.05 12.71 4.01
N THR A 35 -18.30 12.26 4.19
CA THR A 35 -18.73 11.63 5.44
C THR A 35 -17.93 10.35 5.73
N ALA A 36 -17.75 9.51 4.71
CA ALA A 36 -16.97 8.27 4.86
C ALA A 36 -15.52 8.56 5.26
N LEU A 37 -14.91 9.58 4.66
CA LEU A 37 -13.53 9.95 4.99
C LEU A 37 -13.38 10.57 6.37
N GLN A 38 -14.40 11.28 6.85
CA GLN A 38 -14.37 11.91 8.18
C GLN A 38 -14.63 10.92 9.30
N LYS A 39 -15.59 10.02 9.11
CA LYS A 39 -16.02 9.06 10.14
C LYS A 39 -15.31 7.72 10.07
N GLY A 40 -14.59 7.48 8.98
CA GLY A 40 -14.03 6.17 8.68
C GLY A 40 -14.93 5.38 7.75
N ILE A 41 -14.31 4.54 6.92
CA ILE A 41 -14.99 3.82 5.85
C ILE A 41 -15.91 2.70 6.39
N GLY A 42 -15.73 2.29 7.63
CA GLY A 42 -16.47 1.18 8.24
C GLY A 42 -17.98 1.36 8.31
N GLY A 43 -18.46 2.62 8.28
CA GLY A 43 -19.89 2.92 8.26
C GLY A 43 -20.50 2.99 6.86
N THR A 44 -19.70 2.76 5.82
CA THR A 44 -20.12 2.86 4.44
C THR A 44 -20.53 1.48 3.93
N SER A 45 -21.48 1.42 2.99
CA SER A 45 -21.91 0.14 2.43
C SER A 45 -20.74 -0.56 1.72
N PHE A 46 -20.75 -1.89 1.78
CA PHE A 46 -19.70 -2.70 1.16
C PHE A 46 -19.57 -2.42 -0.34
N SER A 47 -20.68 -2.30 -1.05
CA SER A 47 -20.64 -2.04 -2.50
C SER A 47 -20.01 -0.69 -2.82
N THR A 48 -20.27 0.33 -2.00
CA THR A 48 -19.65 1.65 -2.16
C THR A 48 -18.15 1.57 -1.93
N ILE A 49 -17.72 0.87 -0.87
CA ILE A 49 -16.30 0.66 -0.57
C ILE A 49 -15.60 -0.04 -1.74
N MET A 50 -16.20 -1.10 -2.28
CA MET A 50 -15.61 -1.83 -3.39
C MET A 50 -15.51 -0.99 -4.65
N THR A 51 -16.50 -0.15 -4.93
CA THR A 51 -16.45 0.77 -6.07
C THR A 51 -15.32 1.78 -5.92
N ILE A 52 -15.17 2.39 -4.75
CA ILE A 52 -14.10 3.33 -4.45
C ILE A 52 -12.74 2.66 -4.63
N CYS A 53 -12.54 1.49 -4.03
CA CYS A 53 -11.28 0.76 -4.12
C CYS A 53 -10.94 0.38 -5.56
N LYS A 54 -11.93 -0.10 -6.31
CA LYS A 54 -11.73 -0.49 -7.72
C LYS A 54 -11.27 0.68 -8.57
N VAL A 55 -11.91 1.83 -8.43
CA VAL A 55 -11.56 3.02 -9.22
C VAL A 55 -10.17 3.54 -8.84
N LEU A 56 -9.81 3.50 -7.56
CA LEU A 56 -8.50 3.96 -7.08
C LEU A 56 -7.39 2.95 -7.33
N GLY A 57 -7.71 1.72 -7.74
CA GLY A 57 -6.72 0.67 -7.92
C GLY A 57 -6.25 0.02 -6.63
N ILE A 58 -7.05 0.13 -5.57
CA ILE A 58 -6.79 -0.53 -4.29
C ILE A 58 -7.40 -1.93 -4.35
N LYS A 59 -6.56 -2.94 -4.07
CA LYS A 59 -7.00 -4.32 -4.09
C LYS A 59 -6.93 -4.91 -2.68
N PRO A 60 -8.04 -5.46 -2.16
CA PRO A 60 -8.00 -6.13 -0.86
C PRO A 60 -7.13 -7.38 -0.95
N VAL A 61 -6.30 -7.59 0.08
CA VAL A 61 -5.50 -8.81 0.23
C VAL A 61 -6.13 -9.62 1.35
N LEU A 62 -6.53 -10.84 1.02
CA LEU A 62 -7.04 -11.76 2.02
C LEU A 62 -5.87 -12.29 2.85
N GLY A 63 -5.84 -11.93 4.13
CA GLY A 63 -4.79 -12.32 5.05
C GLY A 63 -5.15 -11.93 6.47
N GLU A 64 -4.34 -12.40 7.42
CA GLU A 64 -4.57 -12.15 8.84
C GLU A 64 -4.57 -10.67 9.21
N THR A 65 -3.84 -9.86 8.47
CA THR A 65 -3.68 -8.43 8.75
C THR A 65 -4.74 -7.56 8.09
N GLY A 66 -5.50 -8.09 7.13
CA GLY A 66 -6.49 -7.31 6.39
C GLY A 66 -5.89 -6.17 5.58
N LEU A 67 -4.65 -6.31 5.12
CA LEU A 67 -3.98 -5.28 4.33
C LEU A 67 -4.64 -5.09 2.96
N PHE A 68 -4.68 -3.84 2.53
CA PHE A 68 -5.14 -3.46 1.19
C PHE A 68 -3.96 -2.95 0.38
N LEU A 69 -3.86 -3.40 -0.88
CA LEU A 69 -2.78 -2.99 -1.77
C LEU A 69 -3.18 -1.79 -2.61
N ASP A 70 -2.38 -0.73 -2.57
CA ASP A 70 -2.47 0.35 -3.53
C ASP A 70 -1.83 -0.11 -4.87
N ARG A 71 -1.89 0.77 -5.87
CA ARG A 71 -1.36 0.45 -7.20
C ARG A 71 0.15 0.19 -7.17
N GLU A 72 0.88 0.98 -6.40
CA GLU A 72 2.33 0.86 -6.30
C GLU A 72 2.74 -0.47 -5.66
N SER A 73 2.10 -0.84 -4.54
CA SER A 73 2.35 -2.12 -3.87
C SER A 73 1.99 -3.31 -4.75
N ARG A 74 0.88 -3.21 -5.49
CA ARG A 74 0.47 -4.26 -6.43
C ARG A 74 1.50 -4.43 -7.54
N THR A 75 1.97 -3.34 -8.11
CA THR A 75 2.99 -3.39 -9.16
C THR A 75 4.27 -4.05 -8.65
N LEU A 76 4.70 -3.69 -7.45
CA LEU A 76 5.87 -4.29 -6.81
C LEU A 76 5.69 -5.80 -6.64
N LEU A 77 4.53 -6.23 -6.15
CA LEU A 77 4.22 -7.66 -5.98
C LEU A 77 4.21 -8.42 -7.31
N GLU A 78 3.62 -7.85 -8.33
CA GLU A 78 3.59 -8.46 -9.67
C GLU A 78 5.00 -8.66 -10.20
N ARG A 79 5.87 -7.66 -10.07
CA ARG A 79 7.27 -7.74 -10.50
C ARG A 79 8.07 -8.73 -9.67
N TYR A 80 7.85 -8.75 -8.35
CA TYR A 80 8.49 -9.72 -7.46
C TYR A 80 8.17 -11.16 -7.91
N ASN A 81 6.92 -11.43 -8.29
CA ASN A 81 6.50 -12.75 -8.71
C ASN A 81 7.13 -13.20 -10.05
N LEU A 82 7.69 -12.27 -10.84
CA LEU A 82 8.40 -12.58 -12.07
C LEU A 82 9.87 -12.94 -11.84
N LEU A 83 10.39 -12.75 -10.64
CA LEU A 83 11.78 -13.05 -10.30
C LEU A 83 11.98 -14.55 -10.09
N ASP A 84 13.21 -15.01 -10.37
CA ASP A 84 13.62 -16.35 -9.96
C ASP A 84 13.88 -16.39 -8.44
N ASP A 85 14.21 -17.57 -7.90
CA ASP A 85 14.43 -17.72 -6.46
C ASP A 85 15.59 -16.87 -5.95
N ALA A 86 16.66 -16.74 -6.72
CA ALA A 86 17.79 -15.90 -6.35
C ALA A 86 17.39 -14.41 -6.29
N GLY A 87 16.64 -13.94 -7.28
CA GLY A 87 16.13 -12.57 -7.32
C GLY A 87 15.19 -12.26 -6.15
N LYS A 88 14.31 -13.20 -5.83
CA LYS A 88 13.40 -13.05 -4.68
C LYS A 88 14.16 -12.92 -3.37
N ARG A 89 15.21 -13.72 -3.18
CA ARG A 89 16.05 -13.63 -1.97
C ARG A 89 16.74 -12.27 -1.86
N VAL A 90 17.25 -11.73 -2.97
CA VAL A 90 17.91 -10.42 -2.98
C VAL A 90 16.91 -9.31 -2.61
N VAL A 91 15.74 -9.30 -3.25
CA VAL A 91 14.70 -8.30 -2.97
C VAL A 91 14.26 -8.39 -1.51
N PHE A 92 14.05 -9.58 -1.00
CA PHE A 92 13.66 -9.78 0.39
C PHE A 92 14.72 -9.25 1.36
N ALA A 93 15.98 -9.57 1.13
CA ALA A 93 17.09 -9.13 1.98
C ALA A 93 17.24 -7.60 1.98
N VAL A 94 17.15 -6.97 0.80
CA VAL A 94 17.21 -5.51 0.70
C VAL A 94 16.03 -4.85 1.41
N THR A 95 14.84 -5.44 1.29
CA THR A 95 13.64 -4.94 1.95
C THR A 95 13.82 -4.96 3.48
N GLU A 96 14.37 -6.04 4.04
CA GLU A 96 14.65 -6.13 5.48
C GLU A 96 15.56 -5.00 5.95
N VAL A 97 16.65 -4.76 5.21
CA VAL A 97 17.60 -3.68 5.54
C VAL A 97 16.89 -2.32 5.46
N GLU A 98 16.11 -2.08 4.44
CA GLU A 98 15.41 -0.80 4.25
C GLU A 98 14.32 -0.56 5.29
N VAL A 99 13.64 -1.60 5.74
CA VAL A 99 12.68 -1.49 6.85
C VAL A 99 13.39 -1.01 8.12
N LEU A 100 14.53 -1.61 8.46
CA LEU A 100 15.30 -1.22 9.65
C LEU A 100 15.81 0.22 9.52
N ARG A 101 16.33 0.59 8.35
CA ARG A 101 16.77 1.96 8.12
C ARG A 101 15.61 2.95 8.24
N SER A 102 14.47 2.66 7.63
CA SER A 102 13.30 3.55 7.63
C SER A 102 12.68 3.71 9.01
N THR A 103 12.81 2.71 9.87
CA THR A 103 12.30 2.74 11.24
C THR A 103 13.36 3.17 12.26
N ASN A 104 14.56 3.53 11.80
CA ASN A 104 15.70 3.92 12.63
C ASN A 104 16.12 2.82 13.62
N ASP A 105 16.03 1.55 13.22
CA ASP A 105 16.40 0.44 14.06
C ASP A 105 17.93 0.34 14.18
N PRO A 106 18.49 0.23 15.41
CA PRO A 106 19.94 0.11 15.60
C PRO A 106 20.55 -1.11 14.92
N LEU A 107 19.79 -2.14 14.62
CA LEU A 107 20.27 -3.34 13.95
C LEU A 107 20.57 -3.11 12.46
N TYR A 108 20.22 -1.96 11.92
CA TYR A 108 20.43 -1.65 10.50
C TYR A 108 21.87 -1.91 10.03
N LEU A 109 22.85 -1.44 10.78
CA LEU A 109 24.26 -1.60 10.41
C LEU A 109 24.71 -3.06 10.44
N GLU A 110 24.25 -3.83 11.43
CA GLU A 110 24.56 -5.25 11.53
C GLU A 110 23.99 -6.05 10.36
N ILE A 111 22.74 -5.81 10.02
CA ILE A 111 22.08 -6.49 8.90
C ILE A 111 22.72 -6.10 7.58
N GLY A 112 23.10 -4.83 7.41
CA GLY A 112 23.81 -4.38 6.23
C GLY A 112 25.11 -5.15 6.02
N THR A 113 25.87 -5.40 7.09
CA THR A 113 27.08 -6.19 7.04
C THR A 113 26.79 -7.64 6.63
N ARG A 114 25.77 -8.25 7.21
CA ARG A 114 25.35 -9.62 6.87
C ARG A 114 24.93 -9.73 5.39
N LEU A 115 24.20 -8.74 4.91
CA LEU A 115 23.77 -8.70 3.52
C LEU A 115 24.96 -8.63 2.55
N ASP A 116 25.95 -7.80 2.85
CA ASP A 116 27.17 -7.70 2.06
C ASP A 116 27.91 -9.05 2.00
N ASN A 117 27.98 -9.77 3.12
CA ASN A 117 28.57 -11.10 3.17
C ASN A 117 27.80 -12.09 2.30
N LEU A 118 26.47 -12.07 2.36
CA LEU A 118 25.63 -12.96 1.57
C LEU A 118 25.75 -12.69 0.06
N MET A 119 25.96 -11.44 -0.31
CA MET A 119 26.10 -11.05 -1.73
C MET A 119 27.54 -11.23 -2.23
N GLY A 120 28.44 -11.81 -1.44
CA GLY A 120 29.81 -12.08 -1.86
C GLY A 120 30.70 -10.85 -1.96
N LYS A 121 30.37 -9.78 -1.31
CA LYS A 121 31.23 -8.61 -1.23
C LYS A 121 32.36 -8.87 -0.22
N PRO A 122 33.61 -8.48 -0.56
CA PRO A 122 34.74 -8.65 0.35
C PRO A 122 34.60 -7.80 1.61
#